data_021972bbb1134fa93f05c6ec6e9b42ca
#
_entry.id   021972bbb1134fa93f05c6ec6e9b42ca
#
_cell.length_a   1.000
_cell.length_b   1.000
_cell.length_c   1.000
_cell.angle_alpha   90.00
_cell.angle_beta   90.00
_cell.angle_gamma   90.00
#
_symmetry.space_group_name_H-M   'P 1'
#
loop_
_entity.id
_entity.type
_entity.pdbx_description
1 polymer ?
#
loop_
_entity_poly.entity_id
_entity_poly.type
_entity_poly.pdbx_seq_one_letter_code
_entity_poly.pdbx_strand_id
1 'polypeptide(L)'
;GVDNAIQVTVSDRVPASLIVGGLFGNDITLSATAVATKGVPLAALSIRTTVATVDASRSETLNNLIGGLLGGAVNVSALGWNGLIGAQLNLFELLDQLKVDLGLTAGGYSEVLTQNITVGQIIDATSTVLGRDSNTATSTLAALSALKVGAIVNPVAVQLGSILKLQTATSYAGADLAVNVFDLIQGSVQLANGSNALVADVPISLPGLAATTLSTKIIEPPQLSSIGNPALARADPLGLNKIYV
;
A
#
# COMPACT_ATOMS: atom_id res chain seq x y z
N GLY A 1 0.39 31.34 16.97
CA GLY A 1 0.69 29.94 17.15
C GLY A 1 -0.53 29.13 16.76
N VAL A 2 -0.34 28.07 15.98
CA VAL A 2 -1.45 27.16 15.64
C VAL A 2 -1.39 26.05 16.68
N ASP A 3 -2.36 26.04 17.60
CA ASP A 3 -2.45 25.06 18.68
C ASP A 3 -2.97 23.72 18.14
N ASN A 4 -2.08 22.96 17.50
CA ASN A 4 -2.40 21.63 16.95
C ASN A 4 -1.80 20.47 17.75
N ALA A 5 -1.28 20.74 18.95
CA ALA A 5 -0.63 19.72 19.77
C ALA A 5 -1.28 19.64 21.15
N ILE A 6 -1.47 18.42 21.65
CA ILE A 6 -1.90 18.13 23.00
C ILE A 6 -0.70 17.59 23.77
N GLN A 7 -0.34 18.25 24.85
CA GLN A 7 0.68 17.78 25.78
C GLN A 7 0.00 17.13 26.97
N VAL A 8 0.36 15.91 27.27
CA VAL A 8 -0.09 15.18 28.47
C VAL A 8 1.13 14.97 29.37
N THR A 9 1.02 15.45 30.60
CA THR A 9 2.03 15.20 31.61
C THR A 9 1.40 14.34 32.70
N VAL A 10 1.99 13.19 32.99
CA VAL A 10 1.62 12.31 34.10
C VAL A 10 2.73 12.41 35.13
N SER A 11 2.34 12.60 36.37
CA SER A 11 3.28 12.61 37.49
C SER A 11 2.81 11.62 38.55
N ASP A 12 3.75 10.88 39.10
CA ASP A 12 3.53 9.94 40.18
C ASP A 12 4.56 10.16 41.31
N ARG A 13 4.16 9.96 42.53
CA ARG A 13 5.03 10.05 43.68
C ARG A 13 5.39 8.67 44.17
N VAL A 14 6.68 8.40 44.18
CA VAL A 14 7.20 7.12 44.62
C VAL A 14 8.21 7.31 45.77
N PRO A 15 8.29 6.38 46.73
CA PRO A 15 9.31 6.44 47.77
C PRO A 15 10.72 6.45 47.21
N ALA A 16 11.58 7.29 47.69
CA ALA A 16 12.95 7.47 47.23
C ALA A 16 13.83 6.20 47.36
N SER A 17 13.42 5.23 48.17
CA SER A 17 14.15 3.98 48.38
C SER A 17 13.21 2.80 48.60
N LEU A 18 13.35 1.79 47.73
CA LEU A 18 12.67 0.49 47.83
C LEU A 18 13.25 -0.39 48.94
N ILE A 19 14.50 -0.17 49.34
CA ILE A 19 15.21 -1.05 50.27
C ILE A 19 14.97 -0.64 51.74
N VAL A 20 14.70 0.62 52.01
CA VAL A 20 14.57 1.17 53.37
C VAL A 20 13.14 1.57 53.69
N GLY A 21 12.15 1.14 52.92
CA GLY A 21 10.73 1.29 53.21
C GLY A 21 10.29 2.72 53.54
N GLY A 22 10.88 3.74 52.92
CA GLY A 22 10.51 5.12 53.18
C GLY A 22 11.01 5.67 54.51
N LEU A 23 11.99 5.06 55.14
CA LEU A 23 12.47 5.44 56.49
C LEU A 23 12.95 6.90 56.59
N PHE A 24 13.21 7.55 55.47
CA PHE A 24 13.65 8.95 55.42
C PHE A 24 12.58 9.90 54.85
N GLY A 25 11.36 9.44 54.63
CA GLY A 25 10.22 10.32 54.32
C GLY A 25 10.31 11.19 53.06
N ASN A 26 11.28 10.91 52.17
CA ASN A 26 11.42 11.68 50.95
C ASN A 26 10.80 10.92 49.77
N ASP A 27 9.71 11.47 49.25
CA ASP A 27 9.12 11.03 48.00
C ASP A 27 9.83 11.69 46.81
N ILE A 28 10.03 10.93 45.77
CA ILE A 28 10.49 11.43 44.47
C ILE A 28 9.25 11.54 43.56
N THR A 29 9.08 12.67 42.90
CA THR A 29 8.08 12.81 41.84
C THR A 29 8.67 12.39 40.51
N LEU A 30 8.17 11.31 39.94
CA LEU A 30 8.44 10.90 38.57
C LEU A 30 7.45 11.59 37.67
N SER A 31 7.92 12.21 36.61
CA SER A 31 7.05 12.81 35.59
C SER A 31 7.43 12.32 34.20
N ALA A 32 6.43 12.00 33.41
CA ALA A 32 6.57 11.69 31.99
C ALA A 32 5.68 12.64 31.19
N THR A 33 6.23 13.21 30.14
CA THR A 33 5.50 14.12 29.26
C THR A 33 5.47 13.52 27.86
N ALA A 34 4.28 13.44 27.28
CA ALA A 34 4.08 13.07 25.87
C ALA A 34 3.38 14.21 25.14
N VAL A 35 3.78 14.45 23.93
CA VAL A 35 3.14 15.45 23.04
C VAL A 35 2.58 14.72 21.83
N ALA A 36 1.28 14.86 21.61
CA ALA A 36 0.59 14.34 20.42
C ALA A 36 0.13 15.52 19.56
N THR A 37 0.37 15.45 18.29
CA THR A 37 -0.12 16.42 17.30
C THR A 37 -0.99 15.69 16.27
N LYS A 38 -2.01 16.37 15.76
CA LYS A 38 -2.79 15.84 14.65
C LYS A 38 -1.91 15.78 13.41
N GLY A 39 -1.80 14.59 12.81
CA GLY A 39 -1.09 14.41 11.55
C GLY A 39 -1.65 15.33 10.47
N VAL A 40 -0.78 15.79 9.57
CA VAL A 40 -1.20 16.55 8.39
C VAL A 40 -1.99 15.62 7.48
N PRO A 41 -3.21 15.98 7.05
CA PRO A 41 -3.96 15.15 6.11
C PRO A 41 -3.18 15.03 4.80
N LEU A 42 -3.02 13.80 4.33
CA LEU A 42 -2.37 13.50 3.05
C LEU A 42 -3.38 12.90 2.09
N ALA A 43 -3.24 13.22 0.83
CA ALA A 43 -4.03 12.66 -0.24
C ALA A 43 -3.16 12.37 -1.47
N ALA A 44 -3.57 11.37 -2.22
CA ALA A 44 -3.03 11.07 -3.54
C ALA A 44 -4.19 10.80 -4.50
N LEU A 45 -4.01 11.17 -5.76
CA LEU A 45 -4.93 10.85 -6.83
C LEU A 45 -4.33 9.73 -7.67
N SER A 46 -5.09 8.65 -7.89
CA SER A 46 -4.73 7.63 -8.87
C SER A 46 -5.56 7.82 -10.13
N ILE A 47 -4.88 7.82 -11.28
CA ILE A 47 -5.53 7.80 -12.58
C ILE A 47 -5.18 6.48 -13.24
N ARG A 48 -6.19 5.71 -13.59
CA ARG A 48 -6.03 4.43 -14.28
C ARG A 48 -6.98 4.35 -15.45
N THR A 49 -6.55 3.70 -16.51
CA THR A 49 -7.43 3.29 -17.58
C THR A 49 -8.01 1.93 -17.23
N THR A 50 -9.31 1.85 -17.05
CA THR A 50 -9.99 0.57 -16.81
C THR A 50 -10.43 0.02 -18.18
N VAL A 51 -9.72 -0.99 -18.67
CA VAL A 51 -10.09 -1.65 -19.94
C VAL A 51 -11.37 -2.49 -19.80
N ALA A 52 -11.67 -2.90 -18.57
CA ALA A 52 -12.92 -3.58 -18.23
C ALA A 52 -13.37 -3.17 -16.83
N THR A 53 -14.66 -3.04 -16.62
CA THR A 53 -15.23 -3.02 -15.28
C THR A 53 -14.86 -4.35 -14.62
N VAL A 54 -14.18 -4.29 -13.47
CA VAL A 54 -13.79 -5.49 -12.76
C VAL A 54 -15.05 -6.13 -12.19
N ASP A 55 -15.61 -7.06 -12.94
CA ASP A 55 -16.71 -7.90 -12.49
C ASP A 55 -16.09 -9.16 -11.86
N ALA A 56 -16.08 -9.21 -10.54
CA ALA A 56 -15.54 -10.33 -9.79
C ALA A 56 -16.28 -11.66 -10.07
N SER A 57 -17.48 -11.61 -10.64
CA SER A 57 -18.19 -12.81 -11.11
C SER A 57 -17.44 -13.51 -12.26
N ARG A 58 -16.53 -12.78 -12.94
CA ARG A 58 -15.65 -13.29 -13.99
C ARG A 58 -14.24 -13.57 -13.47
N SER A 59 -14.13 -14.23 -12.31
CA SER A 59 -12.84 -14.54 -11.67
C SER A 59 -11.86 -15.25 -12.60
N GLU A 60 -12.34 -16.09 -13.51
CA GLU A 60 -11.49 -16.80 -14.48
C GLU A 60 -10.80 -15.82 -15.44
N THR A 61 -11.50 -14.81 -15.93
CA THR A 61 -10.89 -13.77 -16.79
C THR A 61 -9.83 -12.98 -16.06
N LEU A 62 -10.09 -12.61 -14.79
CA LEU A 62 -9.12 -11.92 -13.94
C LEU A 62 -7.91 -12.81 -13.61
N ASN A 63 -8.14 -14.08 -13.32
CA ASN A 63 -7.07 -15.04 -13.06
C ASN A 63 -6.15 -15.20 -14.28
N ASN A 64 -6.72 -15.32 -15.48
CA ASN A 64 -5.96 -15.42 -16.72
C ASN A 64 -5.18 -14.13 -17.02
N LEU A 65 -5.83 -12.97 -16.84
CA LEU A 65 -5.19 -11.67 -17.08
C LEU A 65 -4.03 -11.42 -16.10
N ILE A 66 -4.30 -11.52 -14.80
CA ILE A 66 -3.29 -11.26 -13.77
C ILE A 66 -2.23 -12.36 -13.76
N GLY A 67 -2.62 -13.62 -14.00
CA GLY A 67 -1.69 -14.73 -14.12
C GLY A 67 -0.73 -14.56 -15.30
N GLY A 68 -1.24 -14.13 -16.46
CA GLY A 68 -0.40 -13.78 -17.60
C GLY A 68 0.58 -12.65 -17.29
N LEU A 69 0.14 -11.65 -16.54
CA LEU A 69 0.98 -10.53 -16.07
C LEU A 69 2.08 -10.99 -15.09
N LEU A 70 1.74 -11.87 -14.17
CA LEU A 70 2.67 -12.40 -13.18
C LEU A 70 3.62 -13.46 -13.76
N GLY A 71 3.31 -13.99 -14.95
CA GLY A 71 4.05 -15.08 -15.57
C GLY A 71 3.80 -16.44 -14.92
N GLY A 72 2.75 -16.57 -14.09
CA GLY A 72 2.37 -17.80 -13.41
C GLY A 72 0.85 -17.94 -13.27
N ALA A 73 0.40 -19.20 -13.07
CA ALA A 73 -1.02 -19.46 -12.87
C ALA A 73 -1.53 -18.83 -11.58
N VAL A 74 -2.66 -18.14 -11.67
CA VAL A 74 -3.38 -17.53 -10.53
C VAL A 74 -4.75 -18.20 -10.43
N ASN A 75 -5.16 -18.52 -9.20
CA ASN A 75 -6.47 -19.09 -8.92
C ASN A 75 -7.11 -18.38 -7.71
N VAL A 76 -7.67 -17.21 -7.96
CA VAL A 76 -8.38 -16.41 -6.96
C VAL A 76 -9.88 -16.55 -7.19
N SER A 77 -10.63 -16.85 -6.13
CA SER A 77 -12.10 -16.93 -6.18
C SER A 77 -12.75 -15.57 -6.40
N ALA A 78 -14.00 -15.55 -6.83
CA ALA A 78 -14.79 -14.33 -6.96
C ALA A 78 -14.85 -13.52 -5.64
N LEU A 79 -15.01 -14.21 -4.50
CA LEU A 79 -14.98 -13.59 -3.17
C LEU A 79 -13.60 -12.99 -2.86
N GLY A 80 -12.52 -13.66 -3.26
CA GLY A 80 -11.17 -13.16 -3.10
C GLY A 80 -10.93 -11.88 -3.91
N TRP A 81 -11.36 -11.85 -5.16
CA TRP A 81 -11.28 -10.64 -5.99
C TRP A 81 -12.08 -9.49 -5.42
N ASN A 82 -13.33 -9.74 -4.97
CA ASN A 82 -14.14 -8.72 -4.29
C ASN A 82 -13.44 -8.21 -3.02
N GLY A 83 -12.84 -9.12 -2.26
CA GLY A 83 -12.07 -8.75 -1.08
C GLY A 83 -10.89 -7.83 -1.40
N LEU A 84 -10.11 -8.14 -2.45
CA LEU A 84 -8.98 -7.29 -2.87
C LEU A 84 -9.44 -5.92 -3.39
N ILE A 85 -10.54 -5.88 -4.16
CA ILE A 85 -11.10 -4.64 -4.71
C ILE A 85 -11.64 -3.73 -3.60
N GLY A 86 -12.22 -4.31 -2.54
CA GLY A 86 -12.76 -3.58 -1.40
C GLY A 86 -11.73 -3.24 -0.32
N ALA A 87 -10.60 -3.93 -0.30
CA ALA A 87 -9.61 -3.75 0.75
C ALA A 87 -8.79 -2.47 0.56
N GLN A 88 -8.52 -1.82 1.68
CA GLN A 88 -7.60 -0.68 1.76
C GLN A 88 -6.55 -0.97 2.83
N LEU A 89 -5.37 -0.44 2.63
CA LEU A 89 -4.29 -0.47 3.61
C LEU A 89 -3.65 0.91 3.76
N ASN A 90 -3.03 1.15 4.90
CA ASN A 90 -2.22 2.35 5.09
C ASN A 90 -0.90 2.20 4.33
N LEU A 91 -0.62 3.12 3.39
CA LEU A 91 0.60 3.10 2.59
C LEU A 91 1.87 3.13 3.45
N PHE A 92 1.86 3.91 4.52
CA PHE A 92 3.05 4.05 5.37
C PHE A 92 3.31 2.79 6.19
N GLU A 93 2.28 2.08 6.64
CA GLU A 93 2.43 0.77 7.26
C GLU A 93 3.02 -0.27 6.29
N LEU A 94 2.62 -0.22 5.03
CA LEU A 94 3.21 -1.05 3.98
C LEU A 94 4.70 -0.73 3.78
N LEU A 95 5.05 0.56 3.68
CA LEU A 95 6.44 0.98 3.51
C LEU A 95 7.29 0.61 4.73
N ASP A 96 6.75 0.72 5.94
CA ASP A 96 7.43 0.28 7.16
C ASP A 96 7.63 -1.24 7.18
N GLN A 97 6.63 -2.02 6.73
CA GLN A 97 6.78 -3.47 6.59
C GLN A 97 7.86 -3.81 5.56
N LEU A 98 7.85 -3.15 4.41
CA LEU A 98 8.88 -3.36 3.38
C LEU A 98 10.29 -2.99 3.88
N LYS A 99 10.43 -1.94 4.72
CA LYS A 99 11.72 -1.63 5.38
C LYS A 99 12.21 -2.81 6.20
N VAL A 100 11.34 -3.41 6.98
CA VAL A 100 11.69 -4.59 7.81
C VAL A 100 12.08 -5.76 6.92
N ASP A 101 11.29 -6.07 5.90
CA ASP A 101 11.50 -7.21 5.01
C ASP A 101 12.78 -7.09 4.17
N LEU A 102 13.17 -5.85 3.84
CA LEU A 102 14.39 -5.53 3.09
C LEU A 102 15.62 -5.31 3.98
N GLY A 103 15.48 -5.35 5.31
CA GLY A 103 16.57 -5.13 6.26
C GLY A 103 17.09 -3.68 6.29
N LEU A 104 16.26 -2.70 5.89
CA LEU A 104 16.61 -1.28 5.86
C LEU A 104 16.41 -0.66 7.25
N THR A 105 17.41 -0.69 8.09
CA THR A 105 17.28 -0.29 9.50
C THR A 105 17.34 1.21 9.75
N ALA A 106 17.93 1.99 8.85
CA ALA A 106 18.20 3.42 9.04
C ALA A 106 17.69 4.32 7.91
N GLY A 107 17.11 3.75 6.85
CA GLY A 107 16.66 4.50 5.68
C GLY A 107 15.30 5.16 5.83
N GLY A 108 15.09 6.27 5.13
CA GLY A 108 13.77 6.87 4.95
C GLY A 108 12.92 6.09 3.91
N TYR A 109 11.67 6.49 3.74
CA TYR A 109 10.79 5.89 2.71
C TYR A 109 11.35 6.03 1.29
N SER A 110 12.11 7.09 1.00
CA SER A 110 12.80 7.27 -0.28
C SER A 110 13.73 6.10 -0.61
N GLU A 111 14.36 5.49 0.40
CA GLU A 111 15.23 4.35 0.19
C GLU A 111 14.42 3.11 -0.22
N VAL A 112 13.29 2.84 0.44
CA VAL A 112 12.38 1.74 0.06
C VAL A 112 11.90 1.91 -1.38
N LEU A 113 11.54 3.14 -1.76
CA LEU A 113 11.00 3.44 -3.08
C LEU A 113 11.99 3.23 -4.22
N THR A 114 13.29 3.32 -3.94
CA THR A 114 14.37 3.13 -4.93
C THR A 114 14.90 1.70 -4.96
N GLN A 115 14.51 0.85 -3.99
CA GLN A 115 14.91 -0.56 -4.00
C GLN A 115 14.24 -1.34 -5.12
N ASN A 116 14.94 -2.36 -5.58
CA ASN A 116 14.39 -3.36 -6.48
C ASN A 116 13.61 -4.40 -5.67
N ILE A 117 12.31 -4.31 -5.67
CA ILE A 117 11.39 -5.14 -4.88
C ILE A 117 10.59 -6.00 -5.84
N THR A 118 10.51 -7.30 -5.62
CA THR A 118 9.67 -8.17 -6.44
C THR A 118 8.18 -7.98 -6.13
N VAL A 119 7.33 -8.22 -7.12
CA VAL A 119 5.86 -8.18 -6.90
C VAL A 119 5.45 -9.16 -5.80
N GLY A 120 6.11 -10.32 -5.72
CA GLY A 120 5.87 -11.29 -4.64
C GLY A 120 6.16 -10.71 -3.24
N GLN A 121 7.24 -9.94 -3.08
CA GLN A 121 7.56 -9.26 -1.82
C GLN A 121 6.54 -8.16 -1.47
N ILE A 122 6.06 -7.42 -2.47
CA ILE A 122 5.00 -6.41 -2.26
C ILE A 122 3.71 -7.09 -1.79
N ILE A 123 3.32 -8.20 -2.42
CA ILE A 123 2.13 -8.99 -2.02
C ILE A 123 2.30 -9.53 -0.61
N ASP A 124 3.47 -10.01 -0.24
CA ASP A 124 3.77 -10.57 1.08
C ASP A 124 3.67 -9.51 2.18
N ALA A 125 4.32 -8.37 1.98
CA ALA A 125 4.22 -7.23 2.87
C ALA A 125 2.77 -6.74 3.02
N THR A 126 2.03 -6.65 1.91
CA THR A 126 0.59 -6.32 1.90
C THR A 126 -0.21 -7.31 2.73
N SER A 127 0.03 -8.61 2.56
CA SER A 127 -0.64 -9.67 3.34
C SER A 127 -0.33 -9.55 4.83
N THR A 128 0.92 -9.24 5.18
CA THR A 128 1.36 -9.06 6.56
C THR A 128 0.68 -7.86 7.22
N VAL A 129 0.61 -6.72 6.53
CA VAL A 129 -0.05 -5.52 7.06
C VAL A 129 -1.54 -5.77 7.26
N LEU A 130 -2.23 -6.30 6.24
CA LEU A 130 -3.66 -6.61 6.33
C LEU A 130 -3.97 -7.69 7.37
N GLY A 131 -3.07 -8.65 7.57
CA GLY A 131 -3.23 -9.71 8.56
C GLY A 131 -3.18 -9.22 10.02
N ARG A 132 -2.71 -8.00 10.28
CA ARG A 132 -2.74 -7.37 11.61
C ARG A 132 -4.13 -6.84 11.97
N ASP A 133 -4.94 -6.52 10.95
CA ASP A 133 -6.31 -6.09 11.16
C ASP A 133 -7.24 -7.30 11.23
N SER A 134 -7.84 -7.52 12.40
CA SER A 134 -8.80 -8.59 12.65
C SER A 134 -10.07 -8.50 11.79
N ASN A 135 -10.34 -7.35 11.19
CA ASN A 135 -11.49 -7.13 10.32
C ASN A 135 -11.22 -7.55 8.86
N THR A 136 -9.96 -7.84 8.52
CA THR A 136 -9.62 -8.30 7.17
C THR A 136 -10.26 -9.64 6.88
N ALA A 137 -11.02 -9.72 5.79
CA ALA A 137 -11.68 -10.95 5.40
C ALA A 137 -10.66 -12.06 5.04
N THR A 138 -10.89 -13.27 5.51
CA THR A 138 -10.03 -14.43 5.21
C THR A 138 -9.90 -14.67 3.71
N SER A 139 -10.95 -14.37 2.93
CA SER A 139 -10.94 -14.50 1.46
C SER A 139 -9.94 -13.53 0.81
N THR A 140 -9.72 -12.34 1.39
CA THR A 140 -8.73 -11.37 0.92
C THR A 140 -7.31 -11.89 1.14
N LEU A 141 -7.02 -12.43 2.33
CA LEU A 141 -5.70 -13.03 2.62
C LEU A 141 -5.43 -14.26 1.78
N ALA A 142 -6.45 -15.11 1.56
CA ALA A 142 -6.33 -16.25 0.66
C ALA A 142 -6.06 -15.84 -0.79
N ALA A 143 -6.68 -14.73 -1.25
CA ALA A 143 -6.44 -14.19 -2.57
C ALA A 143 -5.00 -13.67 -2.72
N LEU A 144 -4.47 -12.96 -1.72
CA LEU A 144 -3.07 -12.52 -1.70
C LEU A 144 -2.11 -13.70 -1.75
N SER A 145 -2.41 -14.77 -1.00
CA SER A 145 -1.62 -16.00 -1.03
C SER A 145 -1.60 -16.65 -2.42
N ALA A 146 -2.75 -16.71 -3.11
CA ALA A 146 -2.83 -17.23 -4.46
C ALA A 146 -2.07 -16.38 -5.49
N LEU A 147 -2.14 -15.04 -5.35
CA LEU A 147 -1.36 -14.11 -6.19
C LEU A 147 0.15 -14.24 -5.96
N LYS A 148 0.57 -14.43 -4.70
CA LYS A 148 1.98 -14.65 -4.35
C LYS A 148 2.54 -15.89 -5.06
N VAL A 149 1.78 -16.97 -5.10
CA VAL A 149 2.18 -18.20 -5.81
C VAL A 149 2.44 -17.92 -7.29
N GLY A 150 1.56 -17.15 -7.96
CA GLY A 150 1.77 -16.72 -9.35
C GLY A 150 3.00 -15.83 -9.52
N ALA A 151 3.25 -14.92 -8.60
CA ALA A 151 4.36 -13.97 -8.65
C ALA A 151 5.75 -14.59 -8.42
N ILE A 152 5.83 -15.73 -7.75
CA ILE A 152 7.11 -16.41 -7.48
C ILE A 152 7.68 -17.09 -8.75
N VAL A 153 6.81 -17.45 -9.69
CA VAL A 153 7.22 -18.18 -10.92
C VAL A 153 8.17 -17.33 -11.77
N ASN A 154 7.91 -16.02 -11.85
CA ASN A 154 8.76 -15.08 -12.58
C ASN A 154 9.00 -13.82 -11.73
N PRO A 155 9.98 -13.84 -10.83
CA PRO A 155 10.22 -12.76 -9.88
C PRO A 155 10.81 -11.53 -10.57
N VAL A 156 9.96 -10.71 -11.17
CA VAL A 156 10.37 -9.43 -11.75
C VAL A 156 10.43 -8.37 -10.66
N ALA A 157 11.56 -7.68 -10.59
CA ALA A 157 11.75 -6.59 -9.63
C ALA A 157 11.23 -5.27 -10.19
N VAL A 158 10.65 -4.46 -9.31
CA VAL A 158 10.11 -3.12 -9.59
C VAL A 158 10.62 -2.12 -8.57
N GLN A 159 10.65 -0.86 -8.94
CA GLN A 159 10.89 0.24 -8.02
C GLN A 159 9.57 0.94 -7.74
N LEU A 160 9.10 0.90 -6.49
CA LEU A 160 7.82 1.52 -6.11
C LEU A 160 7.80 3.03 -6.35
N GLY A 161 8.95 3.68 -6.34
CA GLY A 161 9.07 5.11 -6.67
C GLY A 161 8.65 5.47 -8.10
N SER A 162 8.53 4.48 -8.99
CA SER A 162 7.97 4.68 -10.33
C SER A 162 6.45 4.89 -10.30
N ILE A 163 5.76 4.34 -9.29
CA ILE A 163 4.31 4.47 -9.10
C ILE A 163 3.99 5.48 -8.00
N LEU A 164 4.73 5.40 -6.88
CA LEU A 164 4.50 6.20 -5.67
C LEU A 164 5.49 7.36 -5.62
N LYS A 165 4.99 8.57 -5.78
CA LYS A 165 5.84 9.79 -5.70
C LYS A 165 5.66 10.44 -4.34
N LEU A 166 6.53 10.08 -3.37
CA LEU A 166 6.59 10.74 -2.08
C LEU A 166 7.49 11.96 -2.16
N GLN A 167 7.08 13.06 -1.54
CA GLN A 167 7.93 14.22 -1.36
C GLN A 167 8.97 13.92 -0.27
N THR A 168 10.24 13.95 -0.60
CA THR A 168 11.34 13.54 0.29
C THR A 168 11.56 14.44 1.50
N ALA A 169 11.04 15.66 1.50
CA ALA A 169 11.25 16.66 2.54
C ALA A 169 10.19 16.66 3.66
N THR A 170 9.19 15.79 3.60
CA THR A 170 8.06 15.82 4.53
C THR A 170 8.18 14.68 5.55
N SER A 171 7.97 14.99 6.83
CA SER A 171 7.81 13.96 7.86
C SER A 171 6.43 13.34 7.72
N TYR A 172 6.38 12.04 7.47
CA TYR A 172 5.14 11.27 7.36
C TYR A 172 4.77 10.54 8.65
N ALA A 173 5.44 10.85 9.76
CA ALA A 173 5.17 10.23 11.05
C ALA A 173 3.70 10.44 11.45
N GLY A 174 2.98 9.35 11.66
CA GLY A 174 1.55 9.37 12.01
C GLY A 174 0.63 9.78 10.85
N ALA A 175 1.12 9.82 9.62
CA ALA A 175 0.31 10.05 8.46
C ALA A 175 -0.54 8.81 8.12
N ASP A 176 -1.77 9.04 7.73
CA ASP A 176 -2.70 8.02 7.27
C ASP A 176 -3.04 8.29 5.80
N LEU A 177 -2.62 7.39 4.93
CA LEU A 177 -2.96 7.41 3.52
C LEU A 177 -3.44 6.03 3.10
N ALA A 178 -4.74 5.90 2.94
CA ALA A 178 -5.36 4.68 2.48
C ALA A 178 -5.12 4.47 0.97
N VAL A 179 -4.60 3.30 0.62
CA VAL A 179 -4.39 2.85 -0.76
C VAL A 179 -5.21 1.59 -1.00
N ASN A 180 -5.87 1.52 -2.15
CA ASN A 180 -6.59 0.32 -2.53
C ASN A 180 -5.63 -0.81 -2.87
N VAL A 181 -5.87 -1.99 -2.28
CA VAL A 181 -4.98 -3.17 -2.42
C VAL A 181 -4.93 -3.68 -3.85
N PHE A 182 -6.08 -3.76 -4.51
CA PHE A 182 -6.14 -4.22 -5.90
C PHE A 182 -5.37 -3.28 -6.84
N ASP A 183 -5.53 -1.96 -6.66
CA ASP A 183 -4.84 -0.95 -7.47
C ASP A 183 -3.32 -1.00 -7.27
N LEU A 184 -2.87 -1.19 -6.04
CA LEU A 184 -1.46 -1.35 -5.72
C LEU A 184 -0.84 -2.58 -6.40
N ILE A 185 -1.51 -3.73 -6.29
CA ILE A 185 -1.04 -4.98 -6.90
C ILE A 185 -1.06 -4.85 -8.41
N GLN A 186 -2.17 -4.39 -8.99
CA GLN A 186 -2.28 -4.19 -10.44
C GLN A 186 -1.20 -3.25 -10.97
N GLY A 187 -0.97 -2.12 -10.29
CA GLY A 187 0.08 -1.17 -10.67
C GLY A 187 1.49 -1.80 -10.59
N SER A 188 1.76 -2.56 -9.54
CA SER A 188 3.04 -3.26 -9.36
C SER A 188 3.28 -4.32 -10.43
N VAL A 189 2.24 -5.09 -10.76
CA VAL A 189 2.28 -6.13 -11.80
C VAL A 189 2.49 -5.51 -13.19
N GLN A 190 1.81 -4.40 -13.49
CA GLN A 190 1.97 -3.68 -14.74
C GLN A 190 3.37 -3.07 -14.87
N LEU A 191 3.91 -2.53 -13.78
CA LEU A 191 5.26 -2.00 -13.73
C LEU A 191 6.30 -3.11 -13.95
N ALA A 192 6.08 -4.29 -13.37
CA ALA A 192 6.95 -5.46 -13.52
C ALA A 192 7.06 -5.94 -14.97
N ASN A 193 6.00 -5.79 -15.74
CA ASN A 193 6.01 -6.14 -17.16
C ASN A 193 6.72 -5.09 -18.04
N GLY A 194 7.29 -4.07 -17.42
CA GLY A 194 8.09 -3.05 -18.09
C GLY A 194 7.26 -2.07 -18.91
N SER A 195 7.95 -1.17 -19.59
CA SER A 195 7.37 -0.22 -20.56
C SER A 195 6.78 -0.89 -21.81
N ASN A 196 6.92 -2.21 -21.89
CA ASN A 196 6.29 -3.01 -22.94
C ASN A 196 4.89 -3.36 -22.48
N ALA A 197 3.95 -2.64 -23.03
CA ALA A 197 2.56 -2.93 -22.96
C ALA A 197 2.30 -4.43 -22.96
N LEU A 198 1.68 -4.92 -21.91
CA LEU A 198 1.30 -6.31 -21.81
C LEU A 198 0.43 -6.69 -23.01
N VAL A 199 0.84 -7.71 -23.71
CA VAL A 199 -0.06 -8.47 -24.57
C VAL A 199 -0.49 -9.68 -23.75
N ALA A 200 -1.66 -9.62 -23.16
CA ALA A 200 -2.29 -10.78 -22.53
C ALA A 200 -3.29 -11.35 -23.53
N ASP A 201 -3.00 -12.55 -23.99
CA ASP A 201 -3.97 -13.34 -24.75
C ASP A 201 -4.92 -14.01 -23.76
N VAL A 202 -6.08 -13.38 -23.54
CA VAL A 202 -7.11 -13.90 -22.65
C VAL A 202 -8.07 -14.77 -23.44
N PRO A 203 -8.10 -16.08 -23.20
CA PRO A 203 -9.10 -16.94 -23.82
C PRO A 203 -10.49 -16.58 -23.24
N ILE A 204 -11.40 -16.17 -24.09
CA ILE A 204 -12.80 -15.91 -23.73
C ILE A 204 -13.64 -17.06 -24.24
N SER A 205 -14.24 -17.81 -23.33
CA SER A 205 -15.25 -18.80 -23.64
C SER A 205 -16.62 -18.19 -23.52
N LEU A 206 -17.27 -17.89 -24.65
CA LEU A 206 -18.65 -17.47 -24.67
C LEU A 206 -19.53 -18.67 -25.03
N PRO A 207 -20.58 -18.98 -24.25
CA PRO A 207 -21.51 -20.06 -24.59
C PRO A 207 -22.08 -19.87 -26.00
N GLY A 208 -21.86 -20.84 -26.88
CA GLY A 208 -22.38 -20.82 -28.26
C GLY A 208 -21.47 -20.15 -29.30
N LEU A 209 -20.29 -19.65 -28.92
CA LEU A 209 -19.27 -19.14 -29.83
C LEU A 209 -17.98 -19.97 -29.77
N ALA A 210 -17.27 -20.03 -30.89
CA ALA A 210 -15.94 -20.64 -30.91
C ALA A 210 -15.01 -19.90 -29.92
N ALA A 211 -14.01 -20.61 -29.38
CA ALA A 211 -13.02 -20.02 -28.49
C ALA A 211 -12.40 -18.78 -29.13
N THR A 212 -12.57 -17.64 -28.49
CA THR A 212 -12.05 -16.36 -28.94
C THR A 212 -10.94 -15.92 -28.00
N THR A 213 -9.81 -15.52 -28.55
CA THR A 213 -8.70 -14.94 -27.78
C THR A 213 -8.79 -13.43 -27.89
N LEU A 214 -8.88 -12.77 -26.73
CA LEU A 214 -8.79 -11.31 -26.63
C LEU A 214 -7.35 -10.92 -26.35
N SER A 215 -6.70 -10.29 -27.32
CA SER A 215 -5.37 -9.70 -27.12
C SER A 215 -5.53 -8.28 -26.56
N THR A 216 -5.15 -8.06 -25.31
CA THR A 216 -5.23 -6.76 -24.66
C THR A 216 -3.83 -6.18 -24.49
N LYS A 217 -3.64 -4.96 -24.95
CA LYS A 217 -2.39 -4.21 -24.80
C LYS A 217 -2.60 -3.03 -23.86
N ILE A 218 -1.88 -3.01 -22.74
CA ILE A 218 -1.86 -1.85 -21.83
C ILE A 218 -0.74 -0.92 -22.31
N ILE A 219 -1.08 0.32 -22.67
CA ILE A 219 -0.13 1.28 -23.24
C ILE A 219 0.57 2.07 -22.14
N GLU A 220 -0.11 2.36 -21.04
CA GLU A 220 0.45 3.08 -19.90
C GLU A 220 0.06 2.43 -18.58
N PRO A 221 1.01 2.27 -17.65
CA PRO A 221 0.69 1.80 -16.29
C PRO A 221 -0.12 2.86 -15.53
N PRO A 222 -0.84 2.48 -14.46
CA PRO A 222 -1.52 3.43 -13.59
C PRO A 222 -0.55 4.49 -13.08
N GLN A 223 -0.98 5.75 -13.12
CA GLN A 223 -0.20 6.86 -12.58
C GLN A 223 -0.81 7.31 -11.25
N LEU A 224 0.03 7.45 -10.25
CA LEU A 224 -0.33 8.08 -8.98
C LEU A 224 0.22 9.50 -8.96
N SER A 225 -0.59 10.45 -8.46
CA SER A 225 -0.11 11.81 -8.22
C SER A 225 0.93 11.85 -7.11
N SER A 226 1.61 12.97 -6.97
CA SER A 226 2.37 13.25 -5.76
C SER A 226 1.45 13.16 -4.53
N ILE A 227 1.99 12.63 -3.43
CA ILE A 227 1.30 12.58 -2.15
C ILE A 227 1.57 13.90 -1.43
N GLY A 228 0.52 14.58 -1.01
CA GLY A 228 0.67 15.85 -0.33
C GLY A 228 -0.60 16.29 0.40
N ASN A 229 -0.51 17.43 1.10
CA ASN A 229 -1.63 17.99 1.84
C ASN A 229 -2.68 18.56 0.86
N PRO A 230 -3.92 18.04 0.83
CA PRO A 230 -4.96 18.52 -0.08
C PRO A 230 -5.36 19.99 0.17
N ALA A 231 -5.16 20.52 1.38
CA ALA A 231 -5.41 21.93 1.68
C ALA A 231 -4.41 22.88 0.99
N LEU A 232 -3.24 22.37 0.59
CA LEU A 232 -2.23 23.10 -0.16
C LEU A 232 -2.35 22.90 -1.67
N ALA A 233 -3.24 22.00 -2.10
CA ALA A 233 -3.47 21.75 -3.52
C ALA A 233 -4.00 23.01 -4.20
N ARG A 234 -3.37 23.39 -5.31
CA ARG A 234 -3.78 24.53 -6.12
C ARG A 234 -4.22 24.05 -7.49
N ALA A 235 -5.30 24.67 -8.00
CA ALA A 235 -5.67 24.50 -9.38
C ALA A 235 -4.55 25.01 -10.29
N ASP A 236 -4.28 24.31 -11.38
CA ASP A 236 -3.30 24.74 -12.36
C ASP A 236 -3.71 26.09 -12.96
N PRO A 237 -2.91 27.16 -12.80
CA PRO A 237 -3.23 28.47 -13.37
C PRO A 237 -3.25 28.46 -14.91
N LEU A 238 -2.69 27.44 -15.55
CA LEU A 238 -2.69 27.26 -17.00
C LEU A 238 -3.90 26.47 -17.52
N GLY A 239 -4.83 26.06 -16.65
CA GLY A 239 -6.06 25.36 -17.05
C GLY A 239 -5.85 23.95 -17.61
N LEU A 240 -4.71 23.32 -17.37
CA LEU A 240 -4.40 21.97 -17.84
C LEU A 240 -4.92 20.86 -16.89
N ASN A 241 -5.80 21.20 -15.97
CA ASN A 241 -6.39 20.29 -14.97
C ASN A 241 -5.36 19.55 -14.12
N LYS A 242 -4.17 20.09 -13.94
CA LYS A 242 -3.16 19.54 -13.05
C LYS A 242 -3.36 20.06 -11.64
N ILE A 243 -3.26 19.16 -10.66
CA ILE A 243 -3.26 19.51 -9.24
C ILE A 243 -1.82 19.48 -8.76
N TYR A 244 -1.34 20.63 -8.27
CA TYR A 244 -0.03 20.73 -7.62
C TYR A 244 -0.23 20.68 -6.11
N VAL A 245 0.59 19.91 -5.43
CA VAL A 245 0.63 19.80 -3.97
C VAL A 245 1.96 20.36 -3.48
#